data_76ed36ee32f7466342973ab413e8877f
#
_entry.id   76ed36ee32f7466342973ab413e8877f
#
_cell.length_a   1.000
_cell.length_b   1.000
_cell.length_c   1.000
_cell.angle_alpha   90.00
_cell.angle_beta   90.00
_cell.angle_gamma   90.00
#
_symmetry.space_group_name_H-M   'P 1'
#
loop_
_entity.id
_entity.type
_entity.pdbx_description
1 polymer ?
#
loop_
_entity_poly.entity_id
_entity_poly.type
_entity_poly.pdbx_seq_one_letter_code
_entity_poly.pdbx_strand_id
1 'polypeptide(L)'
;MPVPANPPKMSAPIDAVQVRDFFSRPARIAPSDFLRREVSARMHERLELVKITPLRVLDAGCGPGADLAQLHKDYPAAQIIGLDAAQAMMQAARAPASKLAGLNQFLSKLLPAKAGVDLLCGDLGDLPLAPNSIDLVWSNLALHWHAQPDRVFAEWRRALRLDGLLMFSCFGPDTFREVRDAFAEADLYPHALPFVDMHDFGDMLVETGFSTPVLDMEIITVTYDTAEKLLADVRAFGGNPLTTRRRGLMGKAAWQRMLAALEKMRRPDGKLGL
;
A
#
# COMPACT_ATOMS: atom_id res chain seq x y z
N MET A 1 9.08 35.54 -13.88
CA MET A 1 9.02 34.40 -14.80
C MET A 1 8.59 33.21 -13.97
N PRO A 2 7.59 32.42 -14.36
CA PRO A 2 7.28 31.17 -13.65
C PRO A 2 8.48 30.23 -13.79
N VAL A 3 8.94 29.69 -12.65
CA VAL A 3 9.95 28.63 -12.64
C VAL A 3 9.41 27.47 -13.47
N PRO A 4 10.16 26.92 -14.42
CA PRO A 4 9.67 25.76 -15.16
C PRO A 4 9.40 24.64 -14.17
N ALA A 5 8.17 24.09 -14.22
CA ALA A 5 7.83 22.93 -13.43
C ALA A 5 8.83 21.81 -13.71
N ASN A 6 9.49 21.29 -12.69
CA ASN A 6 10.33 20.11 -12.82
C ASN A 6 9.52 18.98 -13.48
N PRO A 7 10.12 18.18 -14.37
CA PRO A 7 9.41 17.03 -14.90
C PRO A 7 8.97 16.12 -13.75
N PRO A 8 7.79 15.49 -13.83
CA PRO A 8 7.27 14.65 -12.76
C PRO A 8 8.29 13.55 -12.41
N LYS A 9 8.59 13.41 -11.12
CA LYS A 9 9.45 12.33 -10.62
C LYS A 9 8.66 11.02 -10.67
N MET A 10 9.00 10.15 -11.60
CA MET A 10 8.36 8.84 -11.74
C MET A 10 9.08 7.82 -10.84
N SER A 11 8.33 7.11 -10.00
CA SER A 11 8.86 6.01 -9.19
C SER A 11 9.31 4.83 -10.06
N ALA A 12 8.46 4.43 -11.02
CA ALA A 12 8.71 3.33 -11.96
C ALA A 12 7.68 3.43 -13.12
N PRO A 13 7.93 2.77 -14.27
CA PRO A 13 6.97 2.70 -15.36
C PRO A 13 5.80 1.75 -15.04
N ILE A 14 4.96 2.13 -14.08
CA ILE A 14 3.82 1.37 -13.59
C ILE A 14 2.62 1.54 -14.52
N ASP A 15 1.96 0.44 -14.84
CA ASP A 15 0.68 0.41 -15.54
C ASP A 15 -0.47 0.46 -14.53
N ALA A 16 -1.09 1.63 -14.38
CA ALA A 16 -2.19 1.86 -13.44
C ALA A 16 -3.42 0.98 -13.73
N VAL A 17 -3.63 0.57 -14.98
CA VAL A 17 -4.73 -0.35 -15.33
C VAL A 17 -4.46 -1.73 -14.75
N GLN A 18 -3.22 -2.20 -14.85
CA GLN A 18 -2.82 -3.50 -14.26
C GLN A 18 -2.87 -3.49 -12.74
N VAL A 19 -2.47 -2.39 -12.10
CA VAL A 19 -2.61 -2.22 -10.64
C VAL A 19 -4.09 -2.35 -10.25
N ARG A 20 -4.98 -1.61 -10.89
CA ARG A 20 -6.44 -1.70 -10.61
C ARG A 20 -7.01 -3.09 -10.89
N ASP A 21 -6.60 -3.75 -11.98
CA ASP A 21 -7.04 -5.12 -12.29
C ASP A 21 -6.58 -6.11 -11.23
N PHE A 22 -5.34 -5.98 -10.76
CA PHE A 22 -4.84 -6.81 -9.67
C PHE A 22 -5.68 -6.64 -8.40
N PHE A 23 -5.90 -5.41 -7.97
CA PHE A 23 -6.69 -5.09 -6.78
C PHE A 23 -8.21 -5.21 -7.00
N SER A 24 -8.68 -5.45 -8.23
CA SER A 24 -10.09 -5.79 -8.49
C SER A 24 -10.52 -7.14 -7.89
N ARG A 25 -9.58 -7.93 -7.36
CA ARG A 25 -9.80 -9.28 -6.81
C ARG A 25 -9.30 -9.38 -5.37
N PRO A 26 -10.04 -8.91 -4.36
CA PRO A 26 -9.62 -8.89 -2.96
C PRO A 26 -9.11 -10.24 -2.43
N ALA A 27 -9.68 -11.35 -2.90
CA ALA A 27 -9.24 -12.70 -2.52
C ALA A 27 -7.78 -13.00 -2.89
N ARG A 28 -7.18 -12.30 -3.88
CA ARG A 28 -5.78 -12.50 -4.28
C ARG A 28 -4.80 -11.93 -3.27
N ILE A 29 -5.18 -10.83 -2.60
CA ILE A 29 -4.31 -10.15 -1.64
C ILE A 29 -4.50 -10.67 -0.22
N ALA A 30 -5.60 -11.35 0.07
CA ALA A 30 -5.92 -11.86 1.41
C ALA A 30 -4.80 -12.70 2.05
N PRO A 31 -4.07 -13.58 1.31
CA PRO A 31 -2.96 -14.33 1.90
C PRO A 31 -1.82 -13.45 2.43
N SER A 32 -1.60 -12.27 1.85
CA SER A 32 -0.53 -11.33 2.24
C SER A 32 -0.98 -10.28 3.27
N ASP A 33 -2.21 -10.36 3.76
CA ASP A 33 -2.79 -9.37 4.67
C ASP A 33 -2.04 -9.27 6.02
N PHE A 34 -1.36 -10.35 6.42
CA PHE A 34 -0.54 -10.36 7.63
C PHE A 34 0.52 -9.26 7.64
N LEU A 35 1.20 -9.00 6.50
CA LEU A 35 2.22 -7.97 6.41
C LEU A 35 1.61 -6.55 6.49
N ARG A 36 0.48 -6.33 5.81
CA ARG A 36 -0.22 -5.05 5.91
C ARG A 36 -0.68 -4.75 7.33
N ARG A 37 -1.16 -5.77 8.06
CA ARG A 37 -1.54 -5.63 9.46
C ARG A 37 -0.35 -5.36 10.36
N GLU A 38 0.78 -6.02 10.14
CA GLU A 38 2.00 -5.79 10.90
C GLU A 38 2.49 -4.35 10.71
N VAL A 39 2.54 -3.87 9.47
CA VAL A 39 2.92 -2.49 9.18
C VAL A 39 1.91 -1.50 9.78
N SER A 40 0.61 -1.77 9.64
CA SER A 40 -0.44 -0.98 10.26
C SER A 40 -0.28 -0.85 11.77
N ALA A 41 -0.03 -1.97 12.46
CA ALA A 41 0.17 -1.97 13.92
C ALA A 41 1.33 -1.05 14.31
N ARG A 42 2.47 -1.15 13.63
CA ARG A 42 3.63 -0.28 13.86
C ARG A 42 3.34 1.20 13.55
N MET A 43 2.56 1.47 12.52
CA MET A 43 2.12 2.83 12.22
C MET A 43 1.21 3.39 13.31
N HIS A 44 0.27 2.60 13.85
CA HIS A 44 -0.59 3.01 14.96
C HIS A 44 0.22 3.30 16.23
N GLU A 45 1.20 2.47 16.60
CA GLU A 45 2.11 2.72 17.71
C GLU A 45 2.81 4.08 17.58
N ARG A 46 3.25 4.46 16.37
CA ARG A 46 3.86 5.77 16.11
C ARG A 46 2.83 6.90 16.17
N LEU A 47 1.62 6.66 15.69
CA LEU A 47 0.54 7.64 15.71
C LEU A 47 0.12 8.00 17.14
N GLU A 48 0.18 7.04 18.09
CA GLU A 48 -0.09 7.29 19.52
C GLU A 48 0.88 8.31 20.15
N LEU A 49 2.09 8.47 19.59
CA LEU A 49 3.07 9.45 20.06
C LEU A 49 2.74 10.88 19.61
N VAL A 50 1.87 11.02 18.61
CA VAL A 50 1.48 12.32 18.03
C VAL A 50 0.16 12.79 18.65
N LYS A 51 0.20 13.94 19.31
CA LYS A 51 -1.00 14.53 19.95
C LYS A 51 -1.85 15.26 18.92
N ILE A 52 -2.78 14.56 18.30
CA ILE A 52 -3.75 15.14 17.37
C ILE A 52 -5.18 14.76 17.77
N THR A 53 -6.13 15.61 17.43
CA THR A 53 -7.57 15.36 17.56
C THR A 53 -8.25 15.63 16.21
N PRO A 54 -8.08 14.73 15.23
CA PRO A 54 -8.62 14.94 13.91
C PRO A 54 -10.15 14.86 13.91
N LEU A 55 -10.79 15.70 13.12
CA LEU A 55 -12.22 15.66 12.85
C LEU A 55 -12.52 14.92 11.54
N ARG A 56 -11.53 14.85 10.63
CA ARG A 56 -11.63 14.11 9.37
C ARG A 56 -10.32 13.38 9.08
N VAL A 57 -10.41 12.07 8.90
CA VAL A 57 -9.31 11.18 8.60
C VAL A 57 -9.53 10.56 7.22
N LEU A 58 -8.56 10.67 6.34
CA LEU A 58 -8.53 9.99 5.05
C LEU A 58 -7.61 8.77 5.15
N ASP A 59 -8.14 7.57 4.93
CA ASP A 59 -7.35 6.36 4.63
C ASP A 59 -7.19 6.25 3.12
N ALA A 60 -6.03 6.67 2.63
CA ALA A 60 -5.70 6.78 1.21
C ALA A 60 -5.07 5.49 0.68
N GLY A 61 -5.82 4.74 -0.13
CA GLY A 61 -5.50 3.38 -0.55
C GLY A 61 -5.96 2.36 0.48
N CYS A 62 -7.15 2.55 1.05
CA CYS A 62 -7.67 1.76 2.18
C CYS A 62 -7.88 0.26 1.86
N GLY A 63 -7.81 -0.15 0.59
CA GLY A 63 -8.05 -1.52 0.19
C GLY A 63 -9.40 -2.06 0.68
N PRO A 64 -9.44 -3.27 1.28
CA PRO A 64 -10.66 -3.84 1.84
C PRO A 64 -11.07 -3.21 3.19
N GLY A 65 -10.44 -2.11 3.61
CA GLY A 65 -10.81 -1.33 4.78
C GLY A 65 -10.29 -1.89 6.11
N ALA A 66 -9.13 -2.53 6.10
CA ALA A 66 -8.55 -3.15 7.29
C ALA A 66 -8.29 -2.13 8.42
N ASP A 67 -7.80 -0.94 8.08
CA ASP A 67 -7.42 0.11 9.05
C ASP A 67 -8.61 0.99 9.47
N LEU A 68 -9.69 1.05 8.68
CA LEU A 68 -10.84 1.92 8.92
C LEU A 68 -11.47 1.72 10.31
N ALA A 69 -11.56 0.46 10.75
CA ALA A 69 -12.18 0.15 12.05
C ALA A 69 -11.29 0.61 13.22
N GLN A 70 -9.97 0.48 13.10
CA GLN A 70 -9.03 0.92 14.12
C GLN A 70 -8.97 2.44 14.16
N LEU A 71 -8.85 3.12 13.01
CA LEU A 71 -8.89 4.59 12.93
C LEU A 71 -10.17 5.17 13.54
N HIS A 72 -11.34 4.52 13.30
CA HIS A 72 -12.58 4.97 13.94
C HIS A 72 -12.60 4.73 15.46
N LYS A 73 -11.96 3.67 15.93
CA LYS A 73 -11.82 3.41 17.37
C LYS A 73 -10.91 4.42 18.04
N ASP A 74 -9.79 4.78 17.39
CA ASP A 74 -8.82 5.73 17.90
C ASP A 74 -9.37 7.17 17.89
N TYR A 75 -10.19 7.48 16.88
CA TYR A 75 -10.79 8.80 16.70
C TYR A 75 -12.33 8.71 16.55
N PRO A 76 -13.06 8.37 17.63
CA PRO A 76 -14.52 8.11 17.56
C PRO A 76 -15.36 9.33 17.17
N ALA A 77 -14.84 10.54 17.34
CA ALA A 77 -15.47 11.78 16.94
C ALA A 77 -15.18 12.18 15.48
N ALA A 78 -14.21 11.49 14.82
CA ALA A 78 -13.81 11.82 13.46
C ALA A 78 -14.70 11.14 12.42
N GLN A 79 -14.92 11.86 11.31
CA GLN A 79 -15.39 11.27 10.05
C GLN A 79 -14.21 10.52 9.42
N ILE A 80 -14.32 9.22 9.27
CA ILE A 80 -13.32 8.39 8.59
C ILE A 80 -13.71 8.23 7.13
N ILE A 81 -12.80 8.53 6.23
CA ILE A 81 -13.00 8.43 4.78
C ILE A 81 -12.01 7.41 4.24
N GLY A 82 -12.50 6.29 3.71
CA GLY A 82 -11.69 5.32 2.97
C GLY A 82 -11.72 5.61 1.48
N LEU A 83 -10.56 5.68 0.83
CA LEU A 83 -10.45 5.86 -0.61
C LEU A 83 -9.58 4.77 -1.22
N ASP A 84 -10.05 4.17 -2.32
CA ASP A 84 -9.26 3.22 -3.13
C ASP A 84 -9.67 3.32 -4.61
N ALA A 85 -8.71 3.07 -5.51
CA ALA A 85 -8.96 3.14 -6.96
C ALA A 85 -9.72 1.91 -7.50
N ALA A 86 -9.74 0.80 -6.77
CA ALA A 86 -10.42 -0.43 -7.15
C ALA A 86 -11.82 -0.52 -6.52
N GLN A 87 -12.86 -0.42 -7.33
CA GLN A 87 -14.24 -0.51 -6.85
C GLN A 87 -14.52 -1.80 -6.06
N ALA A 88 -13.86 -2.91 -6.41
CA ALA A 88 -14.02 -4.17 -5.68
C ALA A 88 -13.49 -4.09 -4.24
N MET A 89 -12.46 -3.28 -3.99
CA MET A 89 -11.97 -3.00 -2.63
C MET A 89 -13.01 -2.24 -1.83
N MET A 90 -13.65 -1.23 -2.42
CA MET A 90 -14.73 -0.48 -1.78
C MET A 90 -15.94 -1.37 -1.45
N GLN A 91 -16.26 -2.33 -2.31
CA GLN A 91 -17.30 -3.33 -2.03
C GLN A 91 -16.91 -4.26 -0.87
N ALA A 92 -15.63 -4.69 -0.84
CA ALA A 92 -15.11 -5.50 0.25
C ALA A 92 -15.09 -4.74 1.59
N ALA A 93 -14.70 -3.46 1.57
CA ALA A 93 -14.68 -2.59 2.75
C ALA A 93 -16.10 -2.33 3.34
N ARG A 94 -17.13 -2.33 2.50
CA ARG A 94 -18.54 -2.21 2.92
C ARG A 94 -19.09 -3.48 3.56
N ALA A 95 -18.51 -4.63 3.24
CA ALA A 95 -19.00 -5.90 3.73
C ALA A 95 -18.84 -5.97 5.26
N PRO A 96 -19.89 -6.43 6.01
CA PRO A 96 -19.74 -6.58 7.44
C PRO A 96 -18.62 -7.58 7.77
N ALA A 97 -17.80 -7.25 8.73
CA ALA A 97 -16.63 -8.06 9.17
C ALA A 97 -17.01 -9.45 9.73
N SER A 98 -18.29 -9.74 9.91
CA SER A 98 -18.77 -11.01 10.48
C SER A 98 -19.30 -11.96 9.42
N LYS A 99 -18.46 -12.89 8.96
CA LYS A 99 -18.91 -14.15 8.37
C LYS A 99 -19.54 -15.10 9.42
N LEU A 100 -19.71 -14.66 10.66
CA LEU A 100 -20.36 -15.39 11.77
C LEU A 100 -21.86 -15.09 11.91
N ALA A 101 -22.47 -14.37 11.00
CA ALA A 101 -23.85 -13.91 11.11
C ALA A 101 -24.84 -14.76 10.31
N GLY A 102 -24.88 -16.07 10.57
CA GLY A 102 -26.01 -16.89 10.12
C GLY A 102 -27.35 -16.57 10.82
N LEU A 103 -27.35 -15.89 11.97
CA LEU A 103 -28.56 -15.56 12.75
C LEU A 103 -28.87 -14.07 12.85
N ASN A 104 -28.00 -13.15 12.47
CA ASN A 104 -28.20 -11.72 12.69
C ASN A 104 -28.42 -10.87 11.42
N GLN A 105 -28.67 -11.47 10.26
CA GLN A 105 -28.94 -10.73 9.03
C GLN A 105 -30.21 -9.84 9.09
N PHE A 106 -31.14 -10.16 9.97
CA PHE A 106 -32.33 -9.33 10.16
C PHE A 106 -32.07 -8.11 11.05
N LEU A 107 -31.20 -8.22 12.04
CA LEU A 107 -30.82 -7.12 12.93
C LEU A 107 -29.81 -6.15 12.31
N SER A 108 -28.95 -6.61 11.38
CA SER A 108 -27.98 -5.74 10.70
C SER A 108 -28.63 -4.75 9.72
N LYS A 109 -29.87 -5.02 9.27
CA LYS A 109 -30.64 -4.07 8.45
C LYS A 109 -31.31 -2.95 9.27
N LEU A 110 -31.36 -3.10 10.59
CA LEU A 110 -31.95 -2.12 11.53
C LEU A 110 -30.88 -1.28 12.23
N LEU A 111 -29.59 -1.67 12.15
CA LEU A 111 -28.49 -0.84 12.63
C LEU A 111 -28.13 0.16 11.51
N PRO A 112 -28.03 1.46 11.82
CA PRO A 112 -27.54 2.43 10.84
C PRO A 112 -26.17 1.97 10.33
N ALA A 113 -25.93 2.16 9.04
CA ALA A 113 -24.59 2.01 8.43
C ALA A 113 -23.60 2.66 9.39
N LYS A 114 -22.44 1.98 9.67
CA LYS A 114 -21.46 2.43 10.67
C LYS A 114 -21.36 3.95 10.62
N ALA A 115 -21.93 4.62 11.61
CA ALA A 115 -21.91 6.07 11.67
C ALA A 115 -20.43 6.50 11.69
N GLY A 116 -20.03 7.33 10.73
CA GLY A 116 -18.70 7.91 10.68
C GLY A 116 -17.70 7.33 9.68
N VAL A 117 -18.05 6.36 8.83
CA VAL A 117 -17.15 5.85 7.77
C VAL A 117 -17.77 6.03 6.39
N ASP A 118 -17.14 6.84 5.55
CA ASP A 118 -17.50 7.05 4.14
C ASP A 118 -16.49 6.35 3.23
N LEU A 119 -16.97 5.81 2.10
CA LEU A 119 -16.12 5.11 1.14
C LEU A 119 -16.21 5.76 -0.23
N LEU A 120 -15.06 6.15 -0.77
CA LEU A 120 -14.90 6.81 -2.05
C LEU A 120 -14.06 5.93 -2.99
N CYS A 121 -14.50 5.82 -4.25
CA CYS A 121 -13.66 5.23 -5.29
C CYS A 121 -12.96 6.35 -6.03
N GLY A 122 -11.61 6.39 -6.00
CA GLY A 122 -10.83 7.48 -6.57
C GLY A 122 -9.35 7.19 -6.65
N ASP A 123 -8.62 8.06 -7.35
CA ASP A 123 -7.18 8.00 -7.53
C ASP A 123 -6.46 8.77 -6.41
N LEU A 124 -5.32 8.26 -5.93
CA LEU A 124 -4.51 8.92 -4.91
C LEU A 124 -3.94 10.27 -5.39
N GLY A 125 -3.65 10.38 -6.68
CA GLY A 125 -3.13 11.59 -7.31
C GLY A 125 -4.20 12.53 -7.87
N ASP A 126 -5.50 12.28 -7.58
CA ASP A 126 -6.63 13.13 -7.97
C ASP A 126 -7.79 12.91 -7.00
N LEU A 127 -7.63 13.47 -5.79
CA LEU A 127 -8.57 13.24 -4.69
C LEU A 127 -9.89 13.99 -4.92
N PRO A 128 -11.05 13.32 -4.83
CA PRO A 128 -12.36 13.98 -4.93
C PRO A 128 -12.73 14.69 -3.60
N LEU A 129 -11.78 15.43 -3.05
CA LEU A 129 -11.90 16.12 -1.77
C LEU A 129 -11.57 17.61 -1.92
N ALA A 130 -12.25 18.45 -1.16
CA ALA A 130 -11.95 19.86 -1.14
C ALA A 130 -10.56 20.17 -0.57
N PRO A 131 -9.90 21.27 -0.98
CA PRO A 131 -8.67 21.71 -0.33
C PRO A 131 -8.89 21.98 1.17
N ASN A 132 -7.86 21.75 1.99
CA ASN A 132 -7.87 22.03 3.42
C ASN A 132 -9.08 21.42 4.15
N SER A 133 -9.44 20.18 3.83
CA SER A 133 -10.63 19.51 4.37
C SER A 133 -10.31 18.29 5.25
N ILE A 134 -9.05 17.85 5.31
CA ILE A 134 -8.60 16.64 6.01
C ILE A 134 -7.61 17.02 7.11
N ASP A 135 -7.72 16.44 8.29
CA ASP A 135 -6.82 16.68 9.41
C ASP A 135 -5.71 15.62 9.50
N LEU A 136 -5.99 14.38 9.08
CA LEU A 136 -5.03 13.28 9.02
C LEU A 136 -5.19 12.52 7.70
N VAL A 137 -4.11 12.42 6.93
CA VAL A 137 -3.98 11.45 5.85
C VAL A 137 -3.19 10.25 6.39
N TRP A 138 -3.82 9.09 6.33
CA TRP A 138 -3.24 7.77 6.61
C TRP A 138 -3.12 7.02 5.29
N SER A 139 -1.97 6.35 5.04
CA SER A 139 -1.80 5.51 3.86
C SER A 139 -0.85 4.36 4.15
N ASN A 140 -1.39 3.15 4.23
CA ASN A 140 -0.63 1.95 4.57
C ASN A 140 -0.33 1.12 3.31
N LEU A 141 0.95 1.05 2.91
CA LEU A 141 1.46 0.25 1.79
C LEU A 141 0.69 0.47 0.47
N ALA A 142 0.28 1.71 0.17
CA ALA A 142 -0.49 2.03 -1.03
C ALA A 142 0.28 2.91 -2.04
N LEU A 143 1.06 3.90 -1.57
CA LEU A 143 1.69 4.92 -2.41
C LEU A 143 2.61 4.32 -3.50
N HIS A 144 3.34 3.26 -3.21
CA HIS A 144 4.28 2.63 -4.14
C HIS A 144 3.61 1.97 -5.37
N TRP A 145 2.27 1.87 -5.37
CA TRP A 145 1.49 1.43 -6.53
C TRP A 145 1.16 2.57 -7.50
N HIS A 146 1.44 3.83 -7.14
CA HIS A 146 1.23 4.98 -8.00
C HIS A 146 2.52 5.37 -8.72
N ALA A 147 2.46 5.57 -10.06
CA ALA A 147 3.63 5.86 -10.88
C ALA A 147 4.25 7.25 -10.59
N GLN A 148 3.47 8.17 -10.04
CA GLN A 148 3.85 9.58 -9.80
C GLN A 148 3.61 9.94 -8.33
N PRO A 149 4.51 9.56 -7.42
CA PRO A 149 4.36 9.84 -5.98
C PRO A 149 4.37 11.34 -5.65
N ASP A 150 5.09 12.15 -6.42
CA ASP A 150 5.09 13.62 -6.33
C ASP A 150 3.69 14.21 -6.54
N ARG A 151 2.95 13.71 -7.53
CA ARG A 151 1.54 14.11 -7.75
C ARG A 151 0.65 13.69 -6.58
N VAL A 152 0.87 12.52 -6.01
CA VAL A 152 0.12 12.04 -4.85
C VAL A 152 0.39 12.93 -3.63
N PHE A 153 1.65 13.28 -3.37
CA PHE A 153 2.00 14.19 -2.28
C PHE A 153 1.37 15.58 -2.48
N ALA A 154 1.36 16.10 -3.72
CA ALA A 154 0.70 17.38 -4.01
C ALA A 154 -0.80 17.33 -3.68
N GLU A 155 -1.49 16.24 -4.02
CA GLU A 155 -2.91 16.05 -3.71
C GLU A 155 -3.15 15.88 -2.20
N TRP A 156 -2.32 15.11 -1.51
CA TRP A 156 -2.42 14.97 -0.05
C TRP A 156 -2.17 16.30 0.64
N ARG A 157 -1.15 17.08 0.19
CA ARG A 157 -0.87 18.42 0.71
C ARG A 157 -2.02 19.39 0.45
N ARG A 158 -2.67 19.32 -0.72
CA ARG A 158 -3.84 20.14 -1.07
C ARG A 158 -5.04 19.84 -0.15
N ALA A 159 -5.29 18.54 0.09
CA ALA A 159 -6.42 18.09 0.90
C ALA A 159 -6.22 18.36 2.39
N LEU A 160 -4.97 18.25 2.89
CA LEU A 160 -4.65 18.51 4.29
C LEU A 160 -4.82 19.96 4.67
N ARG A 161 -5.38 20.19 5.86
CA ARG A 161 -5.42 21.49 6.52
C ARG A 161 -4.01 21.93 6.93
N LEU A 162 -3.88 23.22 7.26
CA LEU A 162 -2.71 23.70 7.97
C LEU A 162 -2.59 22.90 9.28
N ASP A 163 -1.37 22.52 9.64
CA ASP A 163 -1.05 21.66 10.79
C ASP A 163 -1.67 20.25 10.73
N GLY A 164 -2.22 19.84 9.59
CA GLY A 164 -2.66 18.46 9.36
C GLY A 164 -1.48 17.49 9.25
N LEU A 165 -1.69 16.26 9.68
CA LEU A 165 -0.68 15.20 9.69
C LEU A 165 -0.79 14.31 8.44
N LEU A 166 0.34 14.05 7.80
CA LEU A 166 0.49 12.95 6.84
C LEU A 166 1.25 11.80 7.52
N MET A 167 0.68 10.61 7.50
CA MET A 167 1.32 9.39 7.94
C MET A 167 1.15 8.29 6.89
N PHE A 168 2.26 7.78 6.38
CA PHE A 168 2.23 6.75 5.34
C PHE A 168 3.36 5.73 5.48
N SER A 169 3.17 4.58 4.88
CA SER A 169 4.19 3.54 4.72
C SER A 169 4.33 3.11 3.26
N CYS A 170 5.56 2.75 2.90
CA CYS A 170 5.90 2.21 1.58
C CYS A 170 6.91 1.07 1.72
N PHE A 171 7.00 0.25 0.70
CA PHE A 171 8.15 -0.62 0.54
C PHE A 171 9.39 0.18 0.14
N GLY A 172 10.54 -0.18 0.71
CA GLY A 172 11.84 0.40 0.37
C GLY A 172 12.62 -0.42 -0.66
N PRO A 173 13.79 0.08 -1.13
CA PRO A 173 14.54 -0.50 -2.24
C PRO A 173 15.03 -1.92 -1.99
N ASP A 174 15.24 -2.31 -0.74
CA ASP A 174 15.66 -3.68 -0.39
C ASP A 174 14.51 -4.70 -0.38
N THR A 175 13.26 -4.25 -0.42
CA THR A 175 12.09 -5.15 -0.44
C THR A 175 12.14 -6.06 -1.67
N PHE A 176 12.00 -7.38 -1.45
CA PHE A 176 12.09 -8.43 -2.48
C PHE A 176 13.43 -8.50 -3.23
N ARG A 177 14.54 -8.07 -2.60
CA ARG A 177 15.88 -8.17 -3.17
C ARG A 177 16.19 -9.61 -3.57
N GLU A 178 15.92 -10.57 -2.71
CA GLU A 178 16.14 -11.99 -2.93
C GLU A 178 15.40 -12.51 -4.16
N VAL A 179 14.19 -12.01 -4.39
CA VAL A 179 13.39 -12.34 -5.58
C VAL A 179 13.99 -11.71 -6.83
N ARG A 180 14.40 -10.43 -6.77
CA ARG A 180 15.05 -9.77 -7.91
C ARG A 180 16.34 -10.48 -8.30
N ASP A 181 17.17 -10.81 -7.33
CA ASP A 181 18.46 -11.48 -7.55
C ASP A 181 18.25 -12.88 -8.14
N ALA A 182 17.30 -13.64 -7.64
CA ALA A 182 16.99 -14.96 -8.18
C ALA A 182 16.43 -14.92 -9.61
N PHE A 183 15.59 -13.94 -9.93
CA PHE A 183 15.08 -13.78 -11.30
C PHE A 183 16.13 -13.25 -12.27
N ALA A 184 17.14 -12.48 -11.82
CA ALA A 184 18.25 -12.04 -12.64
C ALA A 184 19.09 -13.22 -13.20
N GLU A 185 19.11 -14.38 -12.50
CA GLU A 185 19.69 -15.62 -13.01
C GLU A 185 18.84 -16.30 -14.11
N ALA A 186 17.59 -15.88 -14.26
CA ALA A 186 16.66 -16.48 -15.22
C ALA A 186 16.57 -15.69 -16.53
N ASP A 187 16.41 -14.37 -16.45
CA ASP A 187 16.33 -13.48 -17.61
C ASP A 187 16.64 -12.02 -17.21
N LEU A 188 16.60 -11.10 -18.19
CA LEU A 188 16.94 -9.68 -18.02
C LEU A 188 15.71 -8.78 -17.75
N TYR A 189 14.53 -9.35 -17.56
CA TYR A 189 13.32 -8.56 -17.31
C TYR A 189 13.16 -8.25 -15.82
N PRO A 190 12.59 -7.07 -15.48
CA PRO A 190 12.25 -6.80 -14.09
C PRO A 190 11.07 -7.67 -13.63
N HIS A 191 11.23 -8.37 -12.52
CA HIS A 191 10.22 -9.26 -11.93
C HIS A 191 9.60 -8.72 -10.65
N ALA A 192 10.16 -7.63 -10.09
CA ALA A 192 9.60 -6.89 -8.96
C ALA A 192 9.75 -5.38 -9.22
N LEU A 193 8.93 -4.58 -8.55
CA LEU A 193 9.05 -3.12 -8.62
C LEU A 193 10.40 -2.67 -8.05
N PRO A 194 11.07 -1.69 -8.67
CA PRO A 194 12.09 -0.89 -8.02
C PRO A 194 11.35 0.10 -7.09
N PHE A 195 11.47 -0.09 -5.80
CA PHE A 195 10.86 0.82 -4.84
C PHE A 195 11.72 2.06 -4.63
N VAL A 196 11.07 3.19 -4.34
CA VAL A 196 11.72 4.49 -4.13
C VAL A 196 12.44 4.48 -2.78
N ASP A 197 13.62 5.10 -2.73
CA ASP A 197 14.37 5.27 -1.49
C ASP A 197 13.70 6.31 -0.56
N MET A 198 13.87 6.15 0.75
CA MET A 198 13.27 7.05 1.72
C MET A 198 13.79 8.49 1.59
N HIS A 199 15.04 8.69 1.18
CA HIS A 199 15.61 10.04 0.98
C HIS A 199 14.92 10.75 -0.19
N ASP A 200 14.65 10.02 -1.29
CA ASP A 200 13.90 10.57 -2.42
C ASP A 200 12.47 10.95 -2.02
N PHE A 201 11.81 10.16 -1.16
CA PHE A 201 10.51 10.54 -0.59
C PHE A 201 10.63 11.77 0.30
N GLY A 202 11.68 11.87 1.11
CA GLY A 202 11.95 13.05 1.95
C GLY A 202 12.06 14.32 1.12
N ASP A 203 12.86 14.28 0.04
CA ASP A 203 13.01 15.38 -0.89
C ASP A 203 11.69 15.78 -1.56
N MET A 204 10.92 14.80 -2.05
CA MET A 204 9.59 15.04 -2.64
C MET A 204 8.63 15.70 -1.65
N LEU A 205 8.64 15.29 -0.38
CA LEU A 205 7.80 15.88 0.66
C LEU A 205 8.18 17.36 0.90
N VAL A 206 9.46 17.66 1.03
CA VAL A 206 9.95 19.04 1.21
C VAL A 206 9.62 19.90 -0.01
N GLU A 207 9.87 19.42 -1.22
CA GLU A 207 9.54 20.12 -2.47
C GLU A 207 8.03 20.39 -2.60
N THR A 208 7.20 19.49 -2.09
CA THR A 208 5.73 19.64 -2.09
C THR A 208 5.22 20.57 -0.99
N GLY A 209 6.08 20.99 -0.06
CA GLY A 209 5.75 21.96 1.00
C GLY A 209 5.27 21.31 2.30
N PHE A 210 5.60 20.04 2.54
CA PHE A 210 5.50 19.46 3.88
C PHE A 210 6.66 19.98 4.75
N SER A 211 6.36 20.37 5.98
CA SER A 211 7.36 20.79 6.94
C SER A 211 7.81 19.61 7.79
N THR A 212 9.10 19.52 8.03
CA THR A 212 9.73 18.60 8.98
C THR A 212 9.33 17.12 8.78
N PRO A 213 9.50 16.53 7.57
CA PRO A 213 9.24 15.13 7.37
C PRO A 213 10.16 14.28 8.28
N VAL A 214 9.58 13.32 8.98
CA VAL A 214 10.31 12.32 9.77
C VAL A 214 10.17 11.00 9.03
N LEU A 215 11.29 10.41 8.66
CA LEU A 215 11.36 9.17 7.91
C LEU A 215 12.05 8.11 8.77
N ASP A 216 11.50 6.92 8.76
CA ASP A 216 12.00 5.77 9.49
C ASP A 216 11.96 4.54 8.57
N MET A 217 12.93 3.64 8.73
CA MET A 217 13.03 2.42 7.94
C MET A 217 13.22 1.22 8.86
N GLU A 218 12.40 0.21 8.65
CA GLU A 218 12.50 -1.06 9.35
C GLU A 218 12.60 -2.23 8.38
N ILE A 219 13.35 -3.26 8.76
CA ILE A 219 13.43 -4.51 8.03
C ILE A 219 12.50 -5.52 8.70
N ILE A 220 11.48 -5.96 7.97
CA ILE A 220 10.58 -7.03 8.38
C ILE A 220 10.97 -8.28 7.59
N THR A 221 11.53 -9.26 8.26
CA THR A 221 11.90 -10.54 7.63
C THR A 221 10.75 -11.53 7.73
N VAL A 222 10.28 -11.99 6.58
CA VAL A 222 9.30 -13.09 6.50
C VAL A 222 10.01 -14.36 6.06
N THR A 223 9.78 -15.48 6.75
CA THR A 223 10.46 -16.75 6.46
C THR A 223 9.52 -17.79 5.90
N TYR A 224 10.03 -18.61 4.97
CA TYR A 224 9.26 -19.61 4.23
C TYR A 224 9.98 -20.96 4.21
N ASP A 225 9.20 -22.05 4.27
CA ASP A 225 9.75 -23.40 4.16
C ASP A 225 10.11 -23.74 2.71
N THR A 226 9.37 -23.19 1.73
CA THR A 226 9.55 -23.50 0.30
C THR A 226 9.50 -22.24 -0.58
N ALA A 227 10.19 -22.31 -1.72
CA ALA A 227 10.19 -21.24 -2.72
C ALA A 227 8.80 -20.96 -3.30
N GLU A 228 7.95 -21.99 -3.41
CA GLU A 228 6.58 -21.84 -3.93
C GLU A 228 5.73 -20.98 -3.00
N LYS A 229 5.81 -21.21 -1.68
CA LYS A 229 5.10 -20.39 -0.68
C LYS A 229 5.59 -18.93 -0.73
N LEU A 230 6.91 -18.73 -0.76
CA LEU A 230 7.52 -17.42 -0.89
C LEU A 230 6.99 -16.68 -2.14
N LEU A 231 7.05 -17.33 -3.31
CA LEU A 231 6.59 -16.74 -4.56
C LEU A 231 5.07 -16.53 -4.61
N ALA A 232 4.30 -17.36 -3.90
CA ALA A 232 2.85 -17.17 -3.79
C ALA A 232 2.52 -15.89 -3.02
N ASP A 233 3.20 -15.63 -1.91
CA ASP A 233 3.02 -14.41 -1.12
C ASP A 233 3.51 -13.16 -1.87
N VAL A 234 4.67 -13.23 -2.55
CA VAL A 234 5.14 -12.12 -3.40
C VAL A 234 4.09 -11.73 -4.45
N ARG A 235 3.42 -12.72 -5.06
CA ARG A 235 2.30 -12.44 -5.97
C ARG A 235 1.10 -11.84 -5.26
N ALA A 236 0.82 -12.26 -4.03
CA ALA A 236 -0.29 -11.74 -3.24
C ALA A 236 -0.04 -10.31 -2.72
N PHE A 237 1.21 -9.90 -2.57
CA PHE A 237 1.55 -8.52 -2.19
C PHE A 237 1.20 -7.49 -3.28
N GLY A 238 1.06 -7.89 -4.56
CA GLY A 238 0.61 -6.97 -5.61
C GLY A 238 1.11 -7.30 -7.01
N GLY A 239 1.92 -8.34 -7.17
CA GLY A 239 2.45 -8.76 -8.46
C GLY A 239 3.44 -7.76 -9.09
N ASN A 240 3.56 -7.79 -10.41
CA ASN A 240 4.47 -6.93 -11.16
C ASN A 240 3.70 -6.10 -12.22
N PRO A 241 3.33 -4.86 -11.93
CA PRO A 241 2.60 -3.99 -12.86
C PRO A 241 3.51 -3.20 -13.80
N LEU A 242 4.81 -3.48 -13.88
CA LEU A 242 5.72 -2.75 -14.76
C LEU A 242 5.35 -2.93 -16.24
N THR A 243 5.34 -1.85 -17.00
CA THR A 243 5.16 -1.88 -18.46
C THR A 243 6.32 -2.59 -19.16
N THR A 244 7.51 -2.59 -18.55
CA THR A 244 8.76 -3.23 -19.01
C THR A 244 8.88 -4.70 -18.61
N ARG A 245 7.92 -5.24 -17.86
CA ARG A 245 7.92 -6.65 -17.45
C ARG A 245 7.91 -7.61 -18.65
N ARG A 246 8.38 -8.83 -18.44
CA ARG A 246 8.25 -9.89 -19.43
C ARG A 246 6.79 -10.10 -19.82
N ARG A 247 6.52 -10.10 -21.13
CA ARG A 247 5.22 -10.49 -21.69
C ARG A 247 5.30 -11.96 -22.12
N GLY A 248 4.52 -12.82 -21.49
CA GLY A 248 4.46 -14.24 -21.77
C GLY A 248 5.06 -15.13 -20.68
N LEU A 249 5.00 -16.42 -20.92
CA LEU A 249 5.43 -17.43 -19.96
C LEU A 249 6.98 -17.53 -19.92
N MET A 250 7.48 -17.80 -18.73
CA MET A 250 8.88 -18.18 -18.55
C MET A 250 9.07 -19.66 -18.95
N GLY A 251 10.13 -19.96 -19.72
CA GLY A 251 10.46 -21.32 -20.07
C GLY A 251 10.91 -22.15 -18.85
N LYS A 252 10.67 -23.47 -18.90
CA LYS A 252 10.97 -24.39 -17.79
C LYS A 252 12.41 -24.27 -17.27
N ALA A 253 13.39 -24.17 -18.18
CA ALA A 253 14.80 -24.06 -17.80
C ALA A 253 15.12 -22.76 -17.04
N ALA A 254 14.54 -21.63 -17.48
CA ALA A 254 14.70 -20.34 -16.79
C ALA A 254 14.03 -20.37 -15.40
N TRP A 255 12.84 -20.95 -15.30
CA TRP A 255 12.15 -21.15 -14.03
C TRP A 255 12.99 -22.01 -13.04
N GLN A 256 13.60 -23.09 -13.53
CA GLN A 256 14.47 -23.92 -12.70
C GLN A 256 15.74 -23.20 -12.24
N ARG A 257 16.36 -22.36 -13.09
CA ARG A 257 17.50 -21.53 -12.67
C ARG A 257 17.10 -20.57 -11.56
N MET A 258 15.98 -19.88 -11.69
CA MET A 258 15.46 -18.98 -10.66
C MET A 258 15.18 -19.71 -9.33
N LEU A 259 14.54 -20.87 -9.36
CA LEU A 259 14.31 -21.68 -8.16
C LEU A 259 15.63 -22.11 -7.51
N ALA A 260 16.60 -22.56 -8.31
CA ALA A 260 17.92 -22.95 -7.82
C ALA A 260 18.68 -21.75 -7.21
N ALA A 261 18.49 -20.53 -7.73
CA ALA A 261 19.06 -19.32 -7.17
C ALA A 261 18.42 -18.98 -5.82
N LEU A 262 17.10 -19.08 -5.68
CA LEU A 262 16.41 -18.90 -4.39
C LEU A 262 16.89 -19.92 -3.35
N GLU A 263 17.02 -21.20 -3.73
CA GLU A 263 17.49 -22.24 -2.81
C GLU A 263 18.93 -21.99 -2.30
N LYS A 264 19.80 -21.37 -3.08
CA LYS A 264 21.15 -20.98 -2.63
C LYS A 264 21.12 -19.91 -1.53
N MET A 265 20.04 -19.13 -1.46
CA MET A 265 19.84 -18.07 -0.44
C MET A 265 19.23 -18.61 0.86
N ARG A 266 19.06 -19.93 0.97
CA ARG A 266 18.49 -20.58 2.17
C ARG A 266 19.36 -20.31 3.38
N ARG A 267 18.74 -19.87 4.45
CA ARG A 267 19.35 -19.50 5.72
C ARG A 267 19.84 -20.73 6.48
N PRO A 268 20.72 -20.55 7.48
CA PRO A 268 21.20 -21.68 8.30
C PRO A 268 20.09 -22.43 9.05
N ASP A 269 18.96 -21.77 9.32
CA ASP A 269 17.76 -22.39 9.93
C ASP A 269 16.93 -23.22 8.94
N GLY A 270 17.41 -23.38 7.70
CA GLY A 270 16.75 -24.13 6.66
C GLY A 270 15.57 -23.40 6.00
N LYS A 271 15.35 -22.12 6.27
CA LYS A 271 14.25 -21.32 5.69
C LYS A 271 14.75 -20.34 4.64
N LEU A 272 13.87 -19.99 3.72
CA LEU A 272 14.04 -18.86 2.81
C LEU A 272 13.53 -17.60 3.48
N GLY A 273 14.26 -16.48 3.35
CA GLY A 273 13.87 -15.18 3.87
C GLY A 273 13.46 -14.21 2.76
N LEU A 274 12.58 -13.30 3.08
CA LEU A 274 12.30 -12.08 2.32
C LEU A 274 12.49 -10.89 3.24
#